data_4a961bfeba0b1f682d87ad6233ff55f6
#
_entry.id   4a961bfeba0b1f682d87ad6233ff55f6
#
_cell.length_a   1.000
_cell.length_b   1.000
_cell.length_c   1.000
_cell.angle_alpha   90.00
_cell.angle_beta   90.00
_cell.angle_gamma   90.00
#
_symmetry.space_group_name_H-M   'P 1'
#
loop_
_entity.id
_entity.type
_entity.pdbx_description
1 polymer ?
#
loop_
_entity_poly.entity_id
_entity_poly.type
_entity_poly.pdbx_seq_one_letter_code
_entity_poly.pdbx_strand_id
1 'polypeptide(L)'
;AERKGWLYINTWYMIGPWESFGREDFSIVHPPEVSIDFDAVYTDGQIGTGIAETDSDPLKVIGDEVQLDGTLRWKFMQSESMHNVPPVTTGHSTYYAYTELYFDEATTMLVAIGTDDSGRVWINGKDVWRDYGTSWYNIDEHIAPFQFRQGWNKVLVRLENGGGGPCGFSFLIIPQSK
;
A
#
# COMPACT_ATOMS: atom_id res chain seq x y z
N ALA A 1 -1.22 -24.72 0.72
CA ALA A 1 -1.17 -24.62 2.17
C ALA A 1 -2.42 -23.88 2.66
N GLU A 2 -3.11 -24.43 3.65
CA GLU A 2 -4.23 -23.74 4.27
C GLU A 2 -3.74 -22.47 4.96
N ARG A 3 -4.29 -21.32 4.56
CA ARG A 3 -4.01 -20.01 5.18
C ARG A 3 -4.89 -19.76 6.41
N LYS A 4 -5.18 -20.79 7.15
CA LYS A 4 -6.03 -20.74 8.35
C LYS A 4 -5.36 -19.90 9.43
N GLY A 5 -6.08 -18.89 9.92
CA GLY A 5 -5.58 -17.98 10.96
C GLY A 5 -4.74 -16.82 10.46
N TRP A 6 -4.55 -16.69 9.15
CA TRP A 6 -3.93 -15.49 8.57
C TRP A 6 -4.92 -14.33 8.61
N LEU A 7 -4.45 -13.20 9.11
CA LEU A 7 -5.23 -11.97 9.18
C LEU A 7 -4.76 -11.02 8.09
N TYR A 8 -5.61 -10.75 7.12
CA TYR A 8 -5.32 -9.72 6.14
C TYR A 8 -5.79 -8.36 6.64
N ILE A 9 -4.91 -7.38 6.48
CA ILE A 9 -5.20 -6.00 6.87
C ILE A 9 -5.79 -5.29 5.66
N ASN A 10 -7.06 -4.91 5.77
CA ASN A 10 -7.85 -4.37 4.68
C ASN A 10 -8.33 -2.93 4.89
N THR A 11 -7.91 -2.31 5.98
CA THR A 11 -8.33 -0.96 6.35
C THR A 11 -7.12 -0.04 6.37
N TRP A 12 -7.13 0.93 5.47
CA TRP A 12 -6.01 1.82 5.22
C TRP A 12 -6.47 3.24 4.97
N TYR A 13 -5.65 4.21 5.34
CA TYR A 13 -5.69 5.55 4.76
C TYR A 13 -4.76 5.57 3.57
N MET A 14 -5.24 5.98 2.41
CA MET A 14 -4.46 6.01 1.17
C MET A 14 -4.41 7.41 0.58
N ILE A 15 -3.28 7.74 -0.04
CA ILE A 15 -3.04 8.99 -0.74
C ILE A 15 -2.21 8.73 -2.00
N GLY A 16 -2.45 9.52 -3.01
CA GLY A 16 -1.82 9.45 -4.33
C GLY A 16 -2.86 9.65 -5.44
N PRO A 17 -2.45 9.67 -6.69
CA PRO A 17 -1.09 9.41 -7.17
C PRO A 17 -0.19 10.64 -7.25
N TRP A 18 1.08 10.47 -6.92
CA TRP A 18 2.15 11.34 -7.41
C TRP A 18 2.72 10.77 -8.70
N GLU A 19 3.28 11.61 -9.55
CA GLU A 19 3.99 11.19 -10.75
C GLU A 19 5.33 10.53 -10.37
N SER A 20 5.60 9.34 -10.88
CA SER A 20 6.88 8.64 -10.65
C SER A 20 7.90 8.89 -11.76
N PHE A 21 7.48 9.46 -12.89
CA PHE A 21 8.33 9.71 -14.06
C PHE A 21 9.07 8.48 -14.60
N GLY A 22 8.47 7.30 -14.41
CA GLY A 22 9.10 6.04 -14.75
C GLY A 22 10.28 5.65 -13.85
N ARG A 23 10.42 6.29 -12.71
CA ARG A 23 11.46 5.99 -11.71
C ARG A 23 10.89 5.16 -10.59
N GLU A 24 11.06 3.88 -10.67
CA GLU A 24 10.61 2.92 -9.65
C GLU A 24 11.72 2.59 -8.64
N ASP A 25 12.70 3.46 -8.51
CA ASP A 25 13.87 3.28 -7.64
C ASP A 25 13.71 3.95 -6.26
N PHE A 26 12.52 4.47 -5.95
CA PHE A 26 12.20 5.19 -4.71
C PHE A 26 13.07 6.43 -4.45
N SER A 27 13.70 6.98 -5.48
CA SER A 27 14.61 8.14 -5.35
C SER A 27 13.88 9.43 -5.01
N ILE A 28 12.59 9.53 -5.35
CA ILE A 28 11.76 10.68 -5.01
C ILE A 28 11.07 10.42 -3.69
N VAL A 29 11.38 11.24 -2.68
CA VAL A 29 10.76 11.17 -1.35
C VAL A 29 9.55 12.10 -1.32
N HIS A 30 8.37 11.52 -1.07
CA HIS A 30 7.13 12.27 -0.92
C HIS A 30 6.79 12.52 0.57
N PRO A 31 5.92 13.50 0.86
CA PRO A 31 5.63 13.90 2.25
C PRO A 31 5.26 12.78 3.23
N PRO A 32 4.52 11.73 2.85
CA PRO A 32 4.18 10.66 3.80
C PRO A 32 5.38 9.90 4.36
N GLU A 33 6.52 9.88 3.67
CA GLU A 33 7.75 9.27 4.19
C GLU A 33 8.42 10.12 5.27
N VAL A 34 8.09 11.41 5.32
CA VAL A 34 8.65 12.35 6.32
C VAL A 34 7.74 12.42 7.55
N SER A 35 6.45 12.62 7.33
CA SER A 35 5.46 12.66 8.42
C SER A 35 4.06 12.37 7.89
N ILE A 36 3.22 11.82 8.76
CA ILE A 36 1.82 11.57 8.46
C ILE A 36 0.97 12.72 9.01
N ASP A 37 0.32 13.44 8.11
CA ASP A 37 -0.64 14.50 8.42
C ASP A 37 -1.92 14.25 7.64
N PHE A 38 -2.94 13.74 8.31
CA PHE A 38 -4.21 13.39 7.65
C PHE A 38 -5.03 14.60 7.20
N ASP A 39 -4.75 15.77 7.72
CA ASP A 39 -5.42 17.02 7.33
C ASP A 39 -4.71 17.73 6.16
N ALA A 40 -3.55 17.23 5.76
CA ALA A 40 -2.78 17.84 4.68
C ALA A 40 -3.48 17.74 3.32
N VAL A 41 -3.30 18.79 2.54
CA VAL A 41 -3.69 18.84 1.13
C VAL A 41 -2.45 19.14 0.32
N TYR A 42 -2.10 18.22 -0.57
CA TYR A 42 -0.97 18.39 -1.48
C TYR A 42 -1.48 18.79 -2.87
N THR A 43 -0.73 19.61 -3.58
CA THR A 43 -1.11 20.12 -4.89
C THR A 43 -0.14 19.74 -6.00
N ASP A 44 0.82 18.90 -5.67
CA ASP A 44 1.86 18.38 -6.57
C ASP A 44 1.60 16.95 -7.05
N GLY A 45 0.36 16.50 -6.98
CA GLY A 45 -0.06 15.22 -7.49
C GLY A 45 -0.05 15.14 -9.01
N GLN A 46 -0.24 13.93 -9.51
CA GLN A 46 -0.31 13.67 -10.94
C GLN A 46 -1.53 14.35 -11.57
N ILE A 47 -1.33 14.93 -12.75
CA ILE A 47 -2.38 15.53 -13.57
C ILE A 47 -2.64 14.61 -14.76
N GLY A 48 -3.89 14.46 -15.14
CA GLY A 48 -4.26 13.64 -16.30
C GLY A 48 -5.53 12.84 -16.06
N THR A 49 -5.58 11.66 -16.63
CA THR A 49 -6.74 10.76 -16.54
C THR A 49 -6.37 9.52 -15.75
N GLY A 50 -7.20 9.18 -14.79
CA GLY A 50 -7.11 7.93 -14.02
C GLY A 50 -8.40 7.13 -14.13
N ILE A 51 -8.38 5.92 -13.58
CA ILE A 51 -9.54 5.03 -13.49
C ILE A 51 -9.92 4.89 -12.03
N ALA A 52 -11.15 5.24 -11.70
CA ALA A 52 -11.70 5.01 -10.36
C ALA A 52 -11.95 3.52 -10.17
N GLU A 53 -11.31 2.94 -9.18
CA GLU A 53 -11.46 1.52 -8.85
C GLU A 53 -12.77 1.27 -8.12
N THR A 54 -13.55 0.33 -8.62
CA THR A 54 -14.81 -0.09 -7.99
C THR A 54 -14.80 -1.53 -7.50
N ASP A 55 -13.75 -2.27 -7.86
CA ASP A 55 -13.60 -3.66 -7.49
C ASP A 55 -12.17 -3.93 -7.02
N SER A 56 -12.02 -4.72 -5.99
CA SER A 56 -10.73 -5.16 -5.47
C SER A 56 -10.11 -6.34 -6.24
N ASP A 57 -10.72 -6.77 -7.35
CA ASP A 57 -10.14 -7.82 -8.19
C ASP A 57 -8.92 -7.28 -8.95
N PRO A 58 -7.71 -7.81 -8.68
CA PRO A 58 -6.48 -7.31 -9.30
C PRO A 58 -6.40 -7.55 -10.81
N LEU A 59 -7.31 -8.38 -11.37
CA LEU A 59 -7.34 -8.70 -12.79
C LEU A 59 -8.33 -7.81 -13.57
N LYS A 60 -9.09 -6.97 -12.89
CA LYS A 60 -10.10 -6.12 -13.51
C LYS A 60 -9.82 -4.66 -13.23
N VAL A 61 -9.59 -3.91 -14.27
CA VAL A 61 -9.70 -2.46 -14.24
C VAL A 61 -11.15 -2.13 -14.57
N ILE A 62 -11.95 -1.94 -13.52
CA ILE A 62 -13.36 -1.60 -13.66
C ILE A 62 -13.56 -0.25 -12.97
N GLY A 63 -14.04 0.72 -13.73
CA GLY A 63 -14.35 2.02 -13.17
C GLY A 63 -14.45 3.09 -14.23
N ASP A 64 -14.93 4.24 -13.81
CA ASP A 64 -15.06 5.40 -14.65
C ASP A 64 -13.74 6.16 -14.78
N GLU A 65 -13.55 6.82 -15.92
CA GLU A 65 -12.46 7.77 -16.06
C GLU A 65 -12.66 8.95 -15.11
N VAL A 66 -11.59 9.33 -14.44
CA VAL A 66 -11.54 10.45 -13.50
C VAL A 66 -10.43 11.40 -13.93
N GLN A 67 -10.74 12.70 -13.92
CA GLN A 67 -9.72 13.72 -14.16
C GLN A 67 -8.93 13.97 -12.88
N LEU A 68 -7.60 13.87 -13.00
CA LEU A 68 -6.67 14.16 -11.93
C LEU A 68 -6.20 15.61 -12.09
N ASP A 69 -6.40 16.42 -11.07
CA ASP A 69 -6.04 17.85 -11.06
C ASP A 69 -4.80 18.18 -10.22
N GLY A 70 -4.14 17.13 -9.71
CA GLY A 70 -2.95 17.27 -8.88
C GLY A 70 -3.24 17.48 -7.39
N THR A 71 -4.49 17.57 -6.99
CA THR A 71 -4.86 17.70 -5.58
C THR A 71 -4.92 16.33 -4.91
N LEU A 72 -4.16 16.15 -3.83
CA LEU A 72 -4.09 14.90 -3.09
C LEU A 72 -4.52 15.10 -1.64
N ARG A 73 -5.36 14.18 -1.17
CA ARG A 73 -5.82 14.08 0.22
C ARG A 73 -5.81 12.64 0.66
N TRP A 74 -5.58 12.40 1.94
CA TRP A 74 -5.78 11.08 2.52
C TRP A 74 -7.26 10.66 2.44
N LYS A 75 -7.48 9.42 2.04
CA LYS A 75 -8.81 8.81 1.96
C LYS A 75 -8.82 7.52 2.75
N PHE A 76 -9.87 7.34 3.54
CA PHE A 76 -10.13 6.09 4.22
C PHE A 76 -10.61 5.04 3.21
N MET A 77 -9.95 3.89 3.21
CA MET A 77 -10.23 2.78 2.32
C MET A 77 -10.43 1.49 3.11
N GLN A 78 -11.46 0.75 2.79
CA GLN A 78 -11.68 -0.59 3.31
C GLN A 78 -11.92 -1.54 2.15
N SER A 79 -11.05 -2.53 1.99
CA SER A 79 -11.15 -3.53 0.93
C SER A 79 -12.02 -4.70 1.39
N GLU A 80 -12.77 -5.27 0.46
CA GLU A 80 -13.53 -6.51 0.69
C GLU A 80 -12.67 -7.76 0.53
N SER A 81 -11.44 -7.61 0.07
CA SER A 81 -10.49 -8.70 -0.16
C SER A 81 -9.14 -8.44 0.48
N MET A 82 -8.23 -9.41 0.35
CA MET A 82 -6.84 -9.25 0.77
C MET A 82 -6.06 -8.24 -0.07
N HIS A 83 -6.55 -7.91 -1.25
CA HIS A 83 -5.91 -7.00 -2.18
C HIS A 83 -6.42 -5.58 -1.93
N ASN A 84 -5.51 -4.69 -1.56
CA ASN A 84 -5.82 -3.28 -1.33
C ASN A 84 -5.43 -2.49 -2.56
N VAL A 85 -6.39 -1.79 -3.16
CA VAL A 85 -6.19 -0.99 -4.36
C VAL A 85 -6.40 0.49 -4.07
N PRO A 86 -5.63 1.38 -4.71
CA PRO A 86 -5.88 2.82 -4.60
C PRO A 86 -7.27 3.19 -5.14
N PRO A 87 -7.88 4.28 -4.66
CA PRO A 87 -9.19 4.71 -5.14
C PRO A 87 -9.19 5.13 -6.61
N VAL A 88 -8.05 5.57 -7.13
CA VAL A 88 -7.85 5.92 -8.54
C VAL A 88 -6.51 5.36 -8.99
N THR A 89 -6.50 4.62 -10.09
CA THR A 89 -5.27 4.11 -10.70
C THR A 89 -4.92 4.84 -11.97
N THR A 90 -3.63 5.05 -12.18
CA THR A 90 -3.03 5.60 -13.39
C THR A 90 -1.61 5.06 -13.53
N GLY A 91 -1.02 5.14 -14.72
CA GLY A 91 0.35 4.69 -14.95
C GLY A 91 1.40 5.65 -14.41
N HIS A 92 2.61 5.13 -14.17
CA HIS A 92 3.76 5.89 -13.66
C HIS A 92 3.43 6.69 -12.42
N SER A 93 2.89 6.02 -11.41
CA SER A 93 2.33 6.66 -10.23
C SER A 93 2.81 6.05 -8.93
N THR A 94 2.87 6.90 -7.91
CA THR A 94 3.25 6.55 -6.54
C THR A 94 2.09 6.81 -5.60
N TYR A 95 1.81 5.82 -4.75
CA TYR A 95 0.78 5.89 -3.70
C TYR A 95 1.37 5.54 -2.35
N TYR A 96 0.71 5.99 -1.30
CA TYR A 96 1.01 5.57 0.08
C TYR A 96 -0.25 5.05 0.75
N ALA A 97 -0.06 4.05 1.59
CA ALA A 97 -1.10 3.53 2.47
C ALA A 97 -0.57 3.50 3.90
N TYR A 98 -1.38 3.91 4.84
CA TYR A 98 -1.02 3.98 6.25
C TYR A 98 -2.11 3.34 7.09
N THR A 99 -1.69 2.54 8.07
CA THR A 99 -2.57 2.02 9.11
C THR A 99 -1.84 1.89 10.44
N GLU A 100 -2.58 1.65 11.50
CA GLU A 100 -2.05 1.37 12.82
C GLU A 100 -2.65 0.07 13.35
N LEU A 101 -1.79 -0.76 13.96
CA LEU A 101 -2.15 -2.04 14.54
C LEU A 101 -1.93 -2.01 16.04
N TYR A 102 -2.91 -2.43 16.82
CA TYR A 102 -2.83 -2.51 18.27
C TYR A 102 -2.56 -3.93 18.74
N PHE A 103 -1.58 -4.07 19.63
CA PHE A 103 -1.28 -5.33 20.32
C PHE A 103 -1.33 -5.13 21.84
N ASP A 104 -2.01 -6.04 22.53
CA ASP A 104 -2.10 -6.00 24.00
C ASP A 104 -0.75 -6.21 24.68
N GLU A 105 0.12 -6.97 24.05
CA GLU A 105 1.49 -7.27 24.49
C GLU A 105 2.43 -7.34 23.29
N ALA A 106 3.73 -7.17 23.56
CA ALA A 106 4.76 -7.31 22.53
C ALA A 106 4.71 -8.73 21.96
N THR A 107 4.61 -8.84 20.64
CA THR A 107 4.34 -10.11 19.96
C THR A 107 5.14 -10.19 18.67
N THR A 108 5.77 -11.34 18.44
CA THR A 108 6.39 -11.64 17.15
C THR A 108 5.39 -12.35 16.25
N MET A 109 5.16 -11.80 15.07
CA MET A 109 4.31 -12.38 14.05
C MET A 109 5.06 -12.48 12.73
N LEU A 110 4.65 -13.40 11.87
CA LEU A 110 5.07 -13.35 10.48
C LEU A 110 4.26 -12.28 9.77
N VAL A 111 4.92 -11.51 8.93
CA VAL A 111 4.29 -10.51 8.06
C VAL A 111 4.47 -10.99 6.63
N ALA A 112 3.37 -11.09 5.90
CA ALA A 112 3.37 -11.42 4.48
C ALA A 112 2.98 -10.22 3.66
N ILE A 113 3.83 -9.84 2.72
CA ILE A 113 3.69 -8.64 1.89
C ILE A 113 3.74 -9.04 0.42
N GLY A 114 2.87 -8.44 -0.38
CA GLY A 114 2.93 -8.51 -1.83
C GLY A 114 2.51 -7.19 -2.44
N THR A 115 3.18 -6.78 -3.52
CA THR A 115 2.85 -5.55 -4.27
C THR A 115 2.78 -5.82 -5.76
N ASP A 116 2.02 -4.99 -6.45
CA ASP A 116 1.92 -4.91 -7.90
C ASP A 116 1.89 -3.40 -8.27
N ASP A 117 2.91 -2.84 -8.86
CA ASP A 117 4.21 -3.43 -9.26
C ASP A 117 5.21 -3.48 -8.08
N SER A 118 6.04 -2.45 -7.94
CA SER A 118 7.03 -2.34 -6.86
C SER A 118 6.47 -1.73 -5.60
N GLY A 119 7.18 -1.90 -4.49
CA GLY A 119 6.74 -1.38 -3.21
C GLY A 119 7.82 -1.34 -2.15
N ARG A 120 7.49 -0.66 -1.08
CA ARG A 120 8.34 -0.53 0.11
C ARG A 120 7.46 -0.44 1.35
N VAL A 121 7.89 -1.07 2.43
CA VAL A 121 7.13 -1.10 3.68
C VAL A 121 8.01 -0.71 4.85
N TRP A 122 7.46 0.17 5.69
CA TRP A 122 8.04 0.52 6.99
C TRP A 122 7.08 0.12 8.11
N ILE A 123 7.61 -0.45 9.17
CA ILE A 123 6.87 -0.71 10.40
C ILE A 123 7.59 -0.01 11.55
N ASN A 124 6.89 0.87 12.25
CA ASN A 124 7.47 1.70 13.33
C ASN A 124 8.73 2.47 12.87
N GLY A 125 8.73 2.95 11.64
CA GLY A 125 9.83 3.68 11.03
C GLY A 125 10.99 2.82 10.54
N LYS A 126 10.94 1.50 10.72
CA LYS A 126 11.96 0.58 10.21
C LYS A 126 11.59 0.12 8.81
N ASP A 127 12.53 0.21 7.88
CA ASP A 127 12.42 -0.35 6.55
C ASP A 127 12.46 -1.89 6.64
N VAL A 128 11.33 -2.54 6.38
CA VAL A 128 11.22 -3.99 6.54
C VAL A 128 11.18 -4.74 5.22
N TRP A 129 10.86 -4.06 4.11
CA TRP A 129 10.80 -4.68 2.82
C TRP A 129 10.86 -3.66 1.69
N ARG A 130 11.51 -4.06 0.58
CA ARG A 130 11.55 -3.33 -0.69
C ARG A 130 11.50 -4.30 -1.85
N ASP A 131 10.78 -3.93 -2.89
CA ASP A 131 10.85 -4.56 -4.20
C ASP A 131 10.93 -3.47 -5.27
N TYR A 132 11.96 -3.52 -6.09
CA TYR A 132 12.19 -2.60 -7.21
C TYR A 132 11.69 -3.15 -8.55
N GLY A 133 11.22 -4.40 -8.58
CA GLY A 133 10.82 -5.09 -9.79
C GLY A 133 9.41 -4.77 -10.24
N THR A 134 9.15 -4.97 -11.54
CA THR A 134 7.80 -5.09 -12.05
C THR A 134 7.37 -6.54 -11.87
N SER A 135 6.66 -6.82 -10.80
CA SER A 135 6.18 -8.17 -10.51
C SER A 135 4.66 -8.23 -10.57
N TRP A 136 4.16 -9.39 -10.96
CA TRP A 136 2.76 -9.71 -10.77
C TRP A 136 2.47 -9.83 -9.27
N TYR A 137 1.27 -9.45 -8.89
CA TYR A 137 0.80 -9.56 -7.53
C TYR A 137 0.89 -11.00 -6.99
N ASN A 138 1.67 -11.15 -5.92
CA ASN A 138 1.76 -12.35 -5.11
C ASN A 138 1.47 -12.00 -3.65
N ILE A 139 0.47 -12.65 -3.06
CA ILE A 139 0.04 -12.37 -1.68
C ILE A 139 1.16 -12.56 -0.66
N ASP A 140 2.06 -13.48 -0.93
CA ASP A 140 3.14 -13.89 -0.05
C ASP A 140 4.51 -13.78 -0.71
N GLU A 141 4.71 -12.74 -1.50
CA GLU A 141 5.98 -12.44 -2.17
C GLU A 141 7.14 -12.34 -1.17
N HIS A 142 6.87 -11.81 0.00
CA HIS A 142 7.81 -11.75 1.10
C HIS A 142 7.13 -12.14 2.42
N ILE A 143 7.70 -13.10 3.13
CA ILE A 143 7.26 -13.51 4.45
C ILE A 143 8.45 -13.43 5.40
N ALA A 144 8.35 -12.64 6.45
CA ALA A 144 9.39 -12.48 7.45
C ALA A 144 8.80 -12.23 8.84
N PRO A 145 9.51 -12.63 9.92
CA PRO A 145 9.08 -12.30 11.26
C PRO A 145 9.30 -10.81 11.55
N PHE A 146 8.38 -10.22 12.28
CA PHE A 146 8.51 -8.88 12.82
C PHE A 146 8.04 -8.85 14.27
N GLN A 147 8.79 -8.18 15.14
CA GLN A 147 8.43 -8.01 16.53
C GLN A 147 7.62 -6.72 16.70
N PHE A 148 6.31 -6.86 16.86
CA PHE A 148 5.43 -5.76 17.20
C PHE A 148 5.58 -5.41 18.67
N ARG A 149 5.52 -4.12 18.97
CA ARG A 149 5.53 -3.62 20.35
C ARG A 149 4.13 -3.67 20.94
N GLN A 150 4.04 -3.66 22.26
CA GLN A 150 2.78 -3.41 22.97
C GLN A 150 2.24 -2.02 22.58
N GLY A 151 0.93 -1.92 22.40
CA GLY A 151 0.25 -0.71 22.01
C GLY A 151 0.17 -0.57 20.48
N TRP A 152 0.15 0.66 20.02
CA TRP A 152 -0.02 0.98 18.60
C TRP A 152 1.29 0.82 17.82
N ASN A 153 1.17 0.18 16.66
CA ASN A 153 2.25 0.00 15.70
C ASN A 153 1.86 0.65 14.38
N LYS A 154 2.76 1.45 13.83
CA LYS A 154 2.53 2.20 12.58
C LYS A 154 3.03 1.41 11.39
N VAL A 155 2.21 1.29 10.36
CA VAL A 155 2.58 0.63 9.10
C VAL A 155 2.39 1.62 7.96
N LEU A 156 3.45 1.86 7.19
CA LEU A 156 3.42 2.67 5.98
C LEU A 156 3.84 1.82 4.80
N VAL A 157 3.02 1.82 3.76
CA VAL A 157 3.29 1.16 2.49
C VAL A 157 3.45 2.21 1.41
N ARG A 158 4.52 2.13 0.63
CA ARG A 158 4.68 2.83 -0.64
C ARG A 158 4.42 1.86 -1.77
N LEU A 159 3.57 2.25 -2.70
CA LEU A 159 3.16 1.45 -3.85
C LEU A 159 3.49 2.21 -5.12
N GLU A 160 4.19 1.56 -6.04
CA GLU A 160 4.53 2.10 -7.36
C GLU A 160 3.75 1.35 -8.44
N ASN A 161 3.13 2.09 -9.35
CA ASN A 161 2.55 1.54 -10.57
C ASN A 161 3.38 1.99 -11.77
N GLY A 162 4.12 1.06 -12.38
CA GLY A 162 4.99 1.34 -13.52
C GLY A 162 4.26 1.37 -14.86
N GLY A 163 3.14 0.68 -14.96
CA GLY A 163 2.39 0.56 -16.20
C GLY A 163 1.00 1.20 -16.13
N GLY A 164 0.22 1.00 -17.16
CA GLY A 164 -1.18 1.44 -17.26
C GLY A 164 -2.15 0.31 -16.93
N GLY A 165 -2.02 -0.32 -15.81
CA GLY A 165 -2.90 -1.40 -15.35
C GLY A 165 -3.30 -1.21 -13.90
N PRO A 166 -4.08 -2.16 -13.35
CA PRO A 166 -4.39 -2.16 -11.93
C PRO A 166 -3.13 -2.32 -11.11
N CYS A 167 -3.10 -1.70 -9.94
CA CYS A 167 -2.04 -1.88 -8.96
C CYS A 167 -2.65 -2.07 -7.58
N GLY A 168 -1.87 -2.61 -6.66
CA GLY A 168 -2.33 -2.84 -5.32
C GLY A 168 -1.32 -3.61 -4.49
N PHE A 169 -1.69 -3.87 -3.24
CA PHE A 169 -0.84 -4.60 -2.32
C PHE A 169 -1.66 -5.46 -1.37
N SER A 170 -0.99 -6.45 -0.78
CA SER A 170 -1.50 -7.20 0.36
C SER A 170 -0.57 -7.08 1.55
N PHE A 171 -1.16 -7.07 2.72
CA PHE A 171 -0.44 -7.07 3.99
C PHE A 171 -1.17 -8.00 4.95
N LEU A 172 -0.52 -9.11 5.30
CA LEU A 172 -1.09 -10.14 6.17
C LEU A 172 -0.23 -10.32 7.41
N ILE A 173 -0.87 -10.61 8.51
CA ILE A 173 -0.23 -11.00 9.77
C ILE A 173 -0.55 -12.46 10.01
N ILE A 174 0.49 -13.23 10.31
CA ILE A 174 0.38 -14.67 10.52
C ILE A 174 0.85 -14.96 11.94
N PRO A 175 -0.07 -15.40 12.83
CA PRO A 175 0.33 -15.82 14.16
C PRO A 175 1.31 -17.00 14.07
N GLN A 176 2.39 -16.92 14.84
CA GLN A 176 3.26 -18.06 15.01
C GLN A 176 2.59 -19.05 15.97
N SER A 177 2.51 -20.32 15.59
CA SER A 177 2.06 -21.37 16.50
C SER A 177 3.02 -21.44 17.70
N LYS A 178 2.46 -21.38 18.90
CA LYS A 178 3.19 -21.60 20.14
C LYS A 178 3.69 -23.03 20.25
#